data_b57bbc2c362fb9faf41f5a30d3e911f5
#
_entry.id   b57bbc2c362fb9faf41f5a30d3e911f5
#
_cell.length_a   1.000
_cell.length_b   1.000
_cell.length_c   1.000
_cell.angle_alpha   90.00
_cell.angle_beta   90.00
_cell.angle_gamma   90.00
#
_symmetry.space_group_name_H-M   'P 1'
#
loop_
_entity.id
_entity.type
_entity.pdbx_description
1 polymer ?
#
loop_
_entity_poly.entity_id
_entity_poly.type
_entity_poly.pdbx_seq_one_letter_code
_entity_poly.pdbx_strand_id
1 'polypeptide(L)'
;MRRLPLTLAGLAILVTATACSAGSDSADHSAHEGHETSATSQATSSSASGTPSASQGGHEHMHAMDGGPAPEGIAAAEKPTYPVGTQVTLTADHMEGMKGAPATVVGAYKTVAYAVNYTPTDGGPEVTNHKWVVQEELQGAGSERLADGTEVTIEADHMPGMKGATGTVASSTTQTVYIVDYEADGMTMTNHKWVVEKEMKPRG
;
A
#
# COMPACT_ATOMS: atom_id res chain seq x y z
N MET A 1 -17.66 -31.42 -40.82
CA MET A 1 -16.45 -32.26 -40.87
C MET A 1 -15.40 -31.60 -41.74
N ARG A 2 -14.46 -30.87 -41.18
CA ARG A 2 -13.21 -30.46 -41.84
C ARG A 2 -12.15 -30.29 -40.76
N ARG A 3 -11.22 -31.23 -40.73
CA ARG A 3 -10.04 -31.25 -39.88
C ARG A 3 -8.94 -30.50 -40.63
N LEU A 4 -8.25 -29.54 -39.96
CA LEU A 4 -7.00 -28.96 -40.43
C LEU A 4 -5.86 -29.39 -39.52
N PRO A 5 -4.66 -29.57 -40.07
CA PRO A 5 -3.56 -30.21 -39.38
C PRO A 5 -2.67 -29.26 -38.59
N LEU A 6 -2.09 -29.85 -37.56
CA LEU A 6 -1.05 -29.34 -36.70
C LEU A 6 0.28 -29.16 -37.47
N THR A 7 0.93 -27.99 -37.38
CA THR A 7 2.35 -27.84 -37.74
C THR A 7 3.14 -27.41 -36.51
N LEU A 8 3.95 -28.35 -36.03
CA LEU A 8 5.07 -28.04 -35.09
C LEU A 8 6.18 -27.34 -35.87
N ALA A 9 6.67 -26.22 -35.37
CA ALA A 9 7.96 -25.67 -35.72
C ALA A 9 8.74 -25.43 -34.43
N GLY A 10 9.71 -26.29 -34.18
CA GLY A 10 10.68 -26.11 -33.09
C GLY A 10 11.76 -25.11 -33.50
N LEU A 11 12.13 -24.24 -32.57
CA LEU A 11 13.33 -23.43 -32.69
C LEU A 11 14.15 -23.58 -31.40
N ALA A 12 15.27 -24.25 -31.53
CA ALA A 12 16.32 -24.38 -30.52
C ALA A 12 17.21 -23.14 -30.59
N ILE A 13 17.45 -22.46 -29.47
CA ILE A 13 18.49 -21.42 -29.36
C ILE A 13 19.49 -21.83 -28.29
N LEU A 14 20.76 -21.86 -28.75
CA LEU A 14 21.96 -22.22 -28.00
C LEU A 14 22.25 -21.21 -26.87
N VAL A 15 22.68 -21.76 -25.75
CA VAL A 15 23.31 -21.05 -24.62
C VAL A 15 24.79 -20.87 -24.95
N THR A 16 25.30 -19.63 -24.86
CA THR A 16 26.74 -19.37 -24.76
C THR A 16 27.03 -18.73 -23.40
N ALA A 17 27.68 -19.46 -22.55
CA ALA A 17 28.32 -19.01 -21.33
C ALA A 17 29.64 -18.30 -21.66
N THR A 18 29.85 -17.09 -21.13
CA THR A 18 31.20 -16.48 -21.10
C THR A 18 31.51 -16.09 -19.66
N ALA A 19 32.49 -16.81 -19.12
CA ALA A 19 33.14 -16.50 -17.86
C ALA A 19 34.49 -15.81 -18.16
N CYS A 20 34.84 -14.78 -17.41
CA CYS A 20 36.18 -14.23 -17.14
C CYS A 20 36.02 -13.25 -15.99
N SER A 21 36.63 -13.37 -14.91
CA SER A 21 37.95 -13.58 -14.37
C SER A 21 38.40 -12.38 -13.54
N ALA A 22 38.87 -12.70 -12.35
CA ALA A 22 39.41 -11.95 -11.25
C ALA A 22 40.34 -10.76 -11.58
N GLY A 23 40.38 -9.83 -10.61
CA GLY A 23 41.44 -8.82 -10.47
C GLY A 23 41.42 -8.26 -9.06
N SER A 24 42.29 -8.82 -8.21
CA SER A 24 42.67 -8.28 -6.91
C SER A 24 43.64 -7.13 -7.13
N ASP A 25 43.53 -6.05 -6.39
CA ASP A 25 44.68 -5.27 -5.96
C ASP A 25 44.39 -4.51 -4.67
N SER A 26 45.27 -4.81 -3.69
CA SER A 26 45.44 -4.16 -2.41
C SER A 26 46.35 -2.96 -2.56
N ALA A 27 46.02 -1.84 -1.91
CA ALA A 27 47.04 -0.86 -1.51
C ALA A 27 46.59 -0.11 -0.24
N ASP A 28 47.32 -0.41 0.77
CA ASP A 28 47.55 0.18 2.06
C ASP A 28 48.17 1.61 1.94
N HIS A 29 47.74 2.55 2.76
CA HIS A 29 48.57 3.64 3.27
C HIS A 29 47.87 4.31 4.50
N SER A 30 48.37 3.96 5.67
CA SER A 30 49.15 4.73 6.68
C SER A 30 48.59 6.10 7.11
N ALA A 31 48.18 6.09 8.32
CA ALA A 31 48.44 6.99 9.49
C ALA A 31 48.85 8.43 9.26
N HIS A 32 48.15 9.34 9.95
CA HIS A 32 48.78 10.51 10.58
C HIS A 32 48.14 10.80 11.93
N GLU A 33 49.04 10.75 12.93
CA GLU A 33 48.79 11.14 14.32
C GLU A 33 48.79 12.65 14.51
N GLY A 34 48.04 13.13 15.52
CA GLY A 34 48.50 14.02 16.53
C GLY A 34 48.27 15.52 16.34
N HIS A 35 47.43 16.12 17.15
CA HIS A 35 47.86 17.25 18.00
C HIS A 35 46.82 17.50 19.12
N GLU A 36 47.31 17.30 20.36
CA GLU A 36 46.72 17.87 21.57
C GLU A 36 47.06 19.37 21.63
N THR A 37 46.13 20.18 22.16
CA THR A 37 46.48 21.18 23.18
C THR A 37 45.23 21.64 23.94
N SER A 38 45.44 21.65 25.24
CA SER A 38 44.60 22.08 26.36
C SER A 38 44.24 23.57 26.39
N ALA A 39 43.12 23.90 27.02
CA ALA A 39 42.97 24.84 28.19
C ALA A 39 41.51 25.26 28.33
N THR A 40 40.83 24.85 29.36
CA THR A 40 40.50 25.53 30.64
C THR A 40 39.67 26.82 30.53
N SER A 41 38.44 26.76 31.03
CA SER A 41 37.85 27.48 32.16
C SER A 41 36.33 27.51 32.10
N GLN A 42 35.73 26.85 33.06
CA GLN A 42 34.80 27.22 34.15
C GLN A 42 33.55 28.03 33.85
N ALA A 43 32.46 27.33 34.12
CA ALA A 43 31.38 27.51 35.13
C ALA A 43 30.30 28.53 34.71
N THR A 44 29.04 28.17 34.77
CA THR A 44 28.17 27.94 35.92
C THR A 44 26.76 27.48 35.45
N SER A 45 26.26 26.51 36.18
CA SER A 45 24.87 26.28 36.63
C SER A 45 23.66 26.68 35.78
N SER A 46 22.80 25.76 35.39
CA SER A 46 21.61 25.33 36.16
C SER A 46 20.72 24.40 35.38
N SER A 47 20.44 23.28 35.96
CA SER A 47 19.21 22.48 36.01
C SER A 47 18.19 22.62 34.88
N ALA A 48 17.94 21.52 34.15
CA ALA A 48 16.66 20.86 34.21
C ALA A 48 16.74 19.54 33.42
N SER A 49 16.45 18.48 34.13
CA SER A 49 16.22 17.13 33.67
C SER A 49 15.16 17.08 32.58
N GLY A 50 15.42 16.30 31.59
CA GLY A 50 14.43 15.95 30.59
C GLY A 50 15.07 15.19 29.44
N THR A 51 15.54 13.98 29.72
CA THR A 51 15.86 13.01 28.67
C THR A 51 14.53 12.59 28.02
N PRO A 52 14.23 12.93 26.77
CA PRO A 52 13.24 12.16 26.06
C PRO A 52 13.92 10.84 25.68
N SER A 53 13.50 9.77 26.33
CA SER A 53 13.68 8.42 25.86
C SER A 53 13.23 8.38 24.41
N ALA A 54 14.15 8.16 23.49
CA ALA A 54 13.83 7.84 22.12
C ALA A 54 13.18 6.47 22.16
N SER A 55 11.85 6.46 22.29
CA SER A 55 11.02 5.33 21.92
C SER A 55 11.23 5.14 20.42
N GLN A 56 11.89 4.08 20.03
CA GLN A 56 11.87 3.58 18.66
C GLN A 56 10.42 3.10 18.41
N GLY A 57 9.54 4.05 18.08
CA GLY A 57 8.22 3.79 17.56
C GLY A 57 8.40 3.21 16.16
N GLY A 58 7.89 1.98 15.96
CA GLY A 58 7.70 1.44 14.62
C GLY A 58 6.98 2.47 13.76
N HIS A 59 7.35 2.56 12.50
CA HIS A 59 6.63 3.36 11.51
C HIS A 59 5.24 2.74 11.33
N GLU A 60 4.30 3.15 12.16
CA GLU A 60 2.89 2.88 11.93
C GLU A 60 2.50 3.63 10.66
N HIS A 61 2.13 2.89 9.64
CA HIS A 61 1.60 3.44 8.40
C HIS A 61 0.25 4.10 8.72
N MET A 62 0.29 5.39 9.03
CA MET A 62 -0.90 6.17 9.34
C MET A 62 -1.68 6.45 8.06
N HIS A 63 -2.85 5.86 7.94
CA HIS A 63 -3.81 6.26 6.91
C HIS A 63 -4.24 7.71 7.11
N ALA A 64 -4.54 8.40 6.01
CA ALA A 64 -5.18 9.71 6.11
C ALA A 64 -6.51 9.59 6.86
N MET A 65 -6.77 10.49 7.81
CA MET A 65 -8.03 10.51 8.57
C MET A 65 -9.25 10.84 7.69
N ASP A 66 -9.01 11.45 6.53
CA ASP A 66 -10.00 11.65 5.48
C ASP A 66 -9.49 11.01 4.18
N GLY A 67 -10.19 10.00 3.70
CA GLY A 67 -9.87 9.30 2.45
C GLY A 67 -10.21 10.11 1.19
N GLY A 68 -10.83 11.28 1.31
CA GLY A 68 -11.22 12.14 0.20
C GLY A 68 -12.31 11.56 -0.71
N PRO A 69 -12.62 12.22 -1.83
CA PRO A 69 -13.69 11.82 -2.73
C PRO A 69 -13.36 10.50 -3.46
N ALA A 70 -14.38 9.84 -3.97
CA ALA A 70 -14.23 8.72 -4.89
C ALA A 70 -13.46 9.15 -6.16
N PRO A 71 -12.67 8.26 -6.81
CA PRO A 71 -11.99 8.56 -8.05
C PRO A 71 -12.97 8.92 -9.18
N GLU A 72 -12.53 9.75 -10.11
CA GLU A 72 -13.33 10.12 -11.27
C GLU A 72 -13.67 8.88 -12.12
N GLY A 73 -14.87 8.86 -12.69
CA GLY A 73 -15.29 7.80 -13.60
C GLY A 73 -15.82 6.53 -12.92
N ILE A 74 -15.67 6.39 -11.61
CA ILE A 74 -16.22 5.23 -10.91
C ILE A 74 -17.75 5.23 -10.94
N ALA A 75 -18.37 4.10 -11.32
CA ALA A 75 -19.82 4.00 -11.42
C ALA A 75 -20.47 3.76 -10.06
N ALA A 76 -21.46 4.59 -9.70
CA ALA A 76 -22.27 4.34 -8.51
C ALA A 76 -23.02 3.02 -8.64
N ALA A 77 -23.13 2.26 -7.54
CA ALA A 77 -23.93 1.04 -7.50
C ALA A 77 -25.45 1.42 -7.47
N GLU A 78 -26.21 0.91 -8.44
CA GLU A 78 -27.66 1.24 -8.54
C GLU A 78 -28.48 0.63 -7.39
N LYS A 79 -28.12 -0.55 -6.95
CA LYS A 79 -28.84 -1.33 -5.92
C LYS A 79 -27.84 -1.99 -4.96
N PRO A 80 -27.10 -1.22 -4.17
CA PRO A 80 -26.16 -1.80 -3.23
C PRO A 80 -26.89 -2.50 -2.07
N THR A 81 -26.31 -3.53 -1.52
CA THR A 81 -26.83 -4.21 -0.31
C THR A 81 -26.91 -3.25 0.87
N TYR A 82 -25.97 -2.32 0.96
CA TYR A 82 -25.94 -1.26 1.98
C TYR A 82 -26.03 0.11 1.30
N PRO A 83 -27.24 0.70 1.14
CA PRO A 83 -27.39 2.05 0.62
C PRO A 83 -26.66 3.10 1.47
N VAL A 84 -26.32 4.24 0.86
CA VAL A 84 -25.75 5.40 1.59
C VAL A 84 -26.63 5.78 2.78
N GLY A 85 -26.01 6.02 3.93
CA GLY A 85 -26.66 6.28 5.22
C GLY A 85 -26.90 5.01 6.05
N THR A 86 -26.66 3.80 5.50
CA THR A 86 -26.81 2.56 6.27
C THR A 86 -25.74 2.46 7.34
N GLN A 87 -26.17 2.12 8.57
CA GLN A 87 -25.25 1.78 9.64
C GLN A 87 -24.87 0.29 9.60
N VAL A 88 -23.58 0.04 9.65
CA VAL A 88 -23.00 -1.31 9.57
C VAL A 88 -21.98 -1.52 10.68
N THR A 89 -21.61 -2.76 10.90
CA THR A 89 -20.42 -3.11 11.68
C THR A 89 -19.37 -3.65 10.72
N LEU A 90 -18.16 -3.11 10.76
CA LEU A 90 -17.05 -3.57 9.95
C LEU A 90 -16.55 -4.94 10.44
N THR A 91 -16.27 -5.82 9.49
CA THR A 91 -15.56 -7.08 9.72
C THR A 91 -14.20 -7.09 9.04
N ALA A 92 -13.90 -6.05 8.25
CA ALA A 92 -12.59 -5.75 7.71
C ALA A 92 -11.58 -5.55 8.84
N ASP A 93 -10.33 -5.92 8.59
CA ASP A 93 -9.19 -5.78 9.48
C ASP A 93 -7.98 -5.17 8.75
N HIS A 94 -8.26 -4.24 7.82
CA HIS A 94 -7.22 -3.58 7.03
C HIS A 94 -6.35 -2.64 7.89
N MET A 95 -6.92 -2.15 8.98
CA MET A 95 -6.28 -1.23 9.93
C MET A 95 -6.58 -1.66 11.35
N GLU A 96 -5.70 -1.26 12.26
CA GLU A 96 -5.93 -1.42 13.69
C GLU A 96 -7.24 -0.72 14.13
N GLY A 97 -7.98 -1.34 15.03
CA GLY A 97 -9.26 -0.83 15.52
C GLY A 97 -10.45 -0.94 14.55
N MET A 98 -10.22 -1.23 13.27
CA MET A 98 -11.30 -1.28 12.27
C MET A 98 -12.29 -2.43 12.51
N LYS A 99 -11.77 -3.60 12.89
CA LYS A 99 -12.60 -4.79 13.09
C LYS A 99 -13.55 -4.65 14.28
N GLY A 100 -14.84 -4.71 13.98
CA GLY A 100 -15.89 -4.54 14.99
C GLY A 100 -16.36 -3.09 15.11
N ALA A 101 -15.71 -2.14 14.45
CA ALA A 101 -16.08 -0.74 14.52
C ALA A 101 -17.47 -0.48 13.92
N PRO A 102 -18.27 0.40 14.54
CA PRO A 102 -19.48 0.92 13.94
C PRO A 102 -19.13 1.87 12.79
N ALA A 103 -19.83 1.75 11.67
CA ALA A 103 -19.58 2.58 10.50
C ALA A 103 -20.88 3.02 9.84
N THR A 104 -20.80 4.11 9.08
CA THR A 104 -21.87 4.61 8.21
C THR A 104 -21.40 4.57 6.77
N VAL A 105 -22.18 3.98 5.89
CA VAL A 105 -21.92 3.98 4.45
C VAL A 105 -22.11 5.38 3.90
N VAL A 106 -21.09 5.96 3.25
CA VAL A 106 -21.15 7.29 2.61
C VAL A 106 -21.01 7.20 1.09
N GLY A 107 -20.62 6.05 0.55
CA GLY A 107 -20.57 5.79 -0.88
C GLY A 107 -20.68 4.29 -1.20
N ALA A 108 -21.24 3.96 -2.36
CA ALA A 108 -21.36 2.59 -2.85
C ALA A 108 -21.14 2.56 -4.37
N TYR A 109 -20.23 1.71 -4.86
CA TYR A 109 -19.77 1.74 -6.24
C TYR A 109 -19.65 0.33 -6.82
N LYS A 110 -19.77 0.24 -8.15
CA LYS A 110 -19.62 -0.99 -8.92
C LYS A 110 -18.32 -0.91 -9.71
N THR A 111 -17.34 -1.68 -9.26
CA THR A 111 -16.03 -1.74 -9.89
C THR A 111 -15.33 -3.07 -9.60
N VAL A 112 -14.10 -3.23 -10.03
CA VAL A 112 -13.20 -4.29 -9.60
C VAL A 112 -12.29 -3.75 -8.51
N ALA A 113 -12.24 -4.43 -7.37
CA ALA A 113 -11.28 -4.14 -6.31
C ALA A 113 -10.12 -5.13 -6.33
N TYR A 114 -8.92 -4.62 -6.12
CA TYR A 114 -7.67 -5.36 -6.14
C TYR A 114 -6.96 -5.29 -4.80
N ALA A 115 -6.47 -6.42 -4.32
CA ALA A 115 -5.39 -6.42 -3.36
C ALA A 115 -4.06 -6.30 -4.14
N VAL A 116 -3.16 -5.45 -3.68
CA VAL A 116 -1.89 -5.18 -4.38
C VAL A 116 -0.69 -5.34 -3.45
N ASN A 117 0.43 -5.78 -4.03
CA ASN A 117 1.74 -5.67 -3.40
C ASN A 117 2.46 -4.52 -4.05
N TYR A 118 3.13 -3.66 -3.29
CA TYR A 118 3.87 -2.53 -3.85
C TYR A 118 5.02 -2.11 -2.94
N THR A 119 6.02 -1.46 -3.53
CA THR A 119 7.08 -0.77 -2.77
C THR A 119 6.78 0.71 -2.74
N PRO A 120 6.66 1.32 -1.54
CA PRO A 120 6.37 2.74 -1.40
C PRO A 120 7.41 3.63 -2.09
N THR A 121 6.96 4.71 -2.73
CA THR A 121 7.83 5.66 -3.45
C THR A 121 8.74 6.47 -2.51
N ASP A 122 8.43 6.53 -1.23
CA ASP A 122 9.23 7.18 -0.18
C ASP A 122 10.33 6.29 0.40
N GLY A 123 10.51 5.06 -0.12
CA GLY A 123 11.56 4.12 0.28
C GLY A 123 11.24 3.27 1.49
N GLY A 124 9.98 3.18 1.87
CA GLY A 124 9.49 2.26 2.92
C GLY A 124 9.62 0.78 2.52
N PRO A 125 9.39 -0.14 3.48
CA PRO A 125 9.37 -1.57 3.20
C PRO A 125 8.23 -1.94 2.22
N GLU A 126 8.40 -3.07 1.52
CA GLU A 126 7.34 -3.59 0.67
C GLU A 126 6.06 -3.83 1.47
N VAL A 127 4.95 -3.33 0.93
CA VAL A 127 3.61 -3.56 1.45
C VAL A 127 2.99 -4.71 0.67
N THR A 128 2.59 -5.76 1.37
CA THR A 128 2.02 -6.96 0.75
C THR A 128 0.52 -7.06 1.02
N ASN A 129 -0.24 -7.49 -0.01
CA ASN A 129 -1.66 -7.75 0.08
C ASN A 129 -2.48 -6.56 0.63
N HIS A 130 -2.09 -5.33 0.27
CA HIS A 130 -2.85 -4.13 0.64
C HIS A 130 -4.25 -4.17 0.03
N LYS A 131 -5.24 -4.04 0.85
CA LYS A 131 -6.67 -4.02 0.50
C LYS A 131 -7.23 -2.63 0.78
N TRP A 132 -7.93 -2.07 -0.14
CA TRP A 132 -8.22 -2.35 -1.52
C TRP A 132 -7.85 -1.15 -2.39
N VAL A 133 -7.53 -1.40 -3.63
CA VAL A 133 -7.41 -0.38 -4.68
C VAL A 133 -8.46 -0.73 -5.74
N VAL A 134 -9.14 0.26 -6.30
CA VAL A 134 -10.14 0.00 -7.35
C VAL A 134 -9.56 0.20 -8.74
N GLN A 135 -10.26 -0.33 -9.76
CA GLN A 135 -9.85 -0.25 -11.16
C GLN A 135 -9.49 1.18 -11.58
N GLU A 136 -10.26 2.16 -11.13
CA GLU A 136 -10.11 3.58 -11.45
C GLU A 136 -8.93 4.26 -10.74
N GLU A 137 -8.29 3.57 -9.82
CA GLU A 137 -7.08 3.99 -9.10
C GLU A 137 -5.80 3.30 -9.63
N LEU A 138 -5.89 2.60 -10.76
CA LEU A 138 -4.76 1.96 -11.44
C LEU A 138 -4.53 2.62 -12.80
N GLN A 139 -3.31 3.10 -13.04
CA GLN A 139 -2.96 3.79 -14.28
C GLN A 139 -3.16 2.89 -15.50
N GLY A 140 -3.99 3.33 -16.44
CA GLY A 140 -4.18 2.63 -17.71
C GLY A 140 -4.85 1.25 -17.61
N ALA A 141 -5.50 0.92 -16.49
CA ALA A 141 -6.11 -0.38 -16.27
C ALA A 141 -7.25 -0.73 -17.27
N GLY A 142 -7.81 0.27 -17.96
CA GLY A 142 -8.89 0.07 -18.91
C GLY A 142 -10.19 -0.40 -18.22
N SER A 143 -11.02 -1.18 -18.92
CA SER A 143 -12.30 -1.69 -18.41
C SER A 143 -12.27 -3.19 -18.05
N GLU A 144 -11.22 -3.90 -18.48
CA GLU A 144 -11.10 -5.33 -18.25
C GLU A 144 -10.43 -5.62 -16.90
N ARG A 145 -10.91 -6.65 -16.22
CA ARG A 145 -10.31 -7.11 -14.97
C ARG A 145 -8.87 -7.58 -15.22
N LEU A 146 -7.94 -7.04 -14.46
CA LEU A 146 -6.54 -7.45 -14.48
C LEU A 146 -6.35 -8.83 -13.83
N ALA A 147 -5.45 -9.62 -14.40
CA ALA A 147 -5.09 -10.92 -13.84
C ALA A 147 -4.15 -10.77 -12.63
N ASP A 148 -4.16 -11.77 -11.75
CA ASP A 148 -3.21 -11.84 -10.64
C ASP A 148 -1.77 -11.89 -11.21
N GLY A 149 -0.85 -11.17 -10.57
CA GLY A 149 0.53 -10.98 -11.02
C GLY A 149 0.73 -9.87 -12.08
N THR A 150 -0.34 -9.21 -12.54
CA THR A 150 -0.21 -8.06 -13.46
C THR A 150 0.52 -6.91 -12.74
N GLU A 151 1.54 -6.36 -13.40
CA GLU A 151 2.22 -5.14 -12.94
C GLU A 151 1.32 -3.92 -13.16
N VAL A 152 1.25 -3.04 -12.17
CA VAL A 152 0.39 -1.85 -12.17
C VAL A 152 1.13 -0.65 -11.59
N THR A 153 0.76 0.56 -12.03
CA THR A 153 1.12 1.81 -11.36
C THR A 153 -0.10 2.29 -10.58
N ILE A 154 0.07 2.56 -9.30
CA ILE A 154 -1.02 2.91 -8.39
C ILE A 154 -1.21 4.43 -8.38
N GLU A 155 -2.44 4.88 -8.64
CA GLU A 155 -2.85 6.29 -8.54
C GLU A 155 -3.55 6.59 -7.20
N ALA A 156 -3.92 5.55 -6.44
CA ALA A 156 -4.50 5.68 -5.11
C ALA A 156 -3.52 6.38 -4.15
N ASP A 157 -4.06 7.21 -3.27
CA ASP A 157 -3.32 7.95 -2.24
C ASP A 157 -3.90 7.63 -0.85
N HIS A 158 -4.05 6.32 -0.55
CA HIS A 158 -4.63 5.87 0.72
C HIS A 158 -3.58 5.87 1.84
N MET A 159 -2.31 5.73 1.47
CA MET A 159 -1.18 5.64 2.39
C MET A 159 0.01 6.45 1.87
N PRO A 160 0.89 6.93 2.77
CA PRO A 160 2.15 7.55 2.38
C PRO A 160 2.95 6.66 1.40
N GLY A 161 3.48 7.27 0.36
CA GLY A 161 4.28 6.57 -0.65
C GLY A 161 3.52 5.63 -1.60
N MET A 162 2.19 5.55 -1.51
CA MET A 162 1.40 4.67 -2.37
C MET A 162 1.21 5.22 -3.78
N LYS A 163 0.92 6.52 -3.89
CA LYS A 163 0.70 7.16 -5.19
C LYS A 163 1.96 7.16 -6.05
N GLY A 164 1.81 6.68 -7.28
CA GLY A 164 2.92 6.52 -8.23
C GLY A 164 3.76 5.26 -7.98
N ALA A 165 3.47 4.46 -6.96
CA ALA A 165 4.19 3.23 -6.72
C ALA A 165 3.91 2.20 -7.81
N THR A 166 4.96 1.45 -8.19
CA THR A 166 4.80 0.23 -8.99
C THR A 166 4.49 -0.93 -8.07
N GLY A 167 3.51 -1.71 -8.44
CA GLY A 167 3.06 -2.87 -7.69
C GLY A 167 2.61 -4.01 -8.58
N THR A 168 2.13 -5.08 -7.96
CA THR A 168 1.54 -6.23 -8.65
C THR A 168 0.17 -6.56 -8.06
N VAL A 169 -0.76 -6.99 -8.90
CA VAL A 169 -2.05 -7.50 -8.46
C VAL A 169 -1.84 -8.81 -7.69
N ALA A 170 -2.20 -8.84 -6.42
CA ALA A 170 -2.16 -10.05 -5.60
C ALA A 170 -3.45 -10.88 -5.73
N SER A 171 -4.60 -10.20 -5.80
CA SER A 171 -5.92 -10.82 -6.03
C SER A 171 -6.94 -9.76 -6.40
N SER A 172 -8.12 -10.18 -6.87
CA SER A 172 -9.20 -9.25 -7.23
C SER A 172 -10.59 -9.80 -6.92
N THR A 173 -11.55 -8.89 -6.79
CA THR A 173 -12.97 -9.21 -6.56
C THR A 173 -13.88 -8.20 -7.27
N THR A 174 -15.04 -8.64 -7.73
CA THR A 174 -16.06 -7.82 -8.41
C THR A 174 -17.28 -7.58 -7.54
N GLN A 175 -17.09 -7.35 -6.26
CA GLN A 175 -18.17 -6.99 -5.34
C GLN A 175 -18.45 -5.49 -5.41
N THR A 176 -19.63 -5.08 -4.90
CA THR A 176 -19.84 -3.66 -4.56
C THR A 176 -18.79 -3.23 -3.56
N VAL A 177 -18.13 -2.11 -3.82
CA VAL A 177 -17.19 -1.47 -2.90
C VAL A 177 -17.85 -0.26 -2.26
N TYR A 178 -17.42 0.04 -1.06
CA TYR A 178 -18.03 1.08 -0.23
C TYR A 178 -16.99 2.05 0.30
N ILE A 179 -17.40 3.30 0.44
CA ILE A 179 -16.74 4.31 1.26
C ILE A 179 -17.52 4.39 2.57
N VAL A 180 -16.82 4.41 3.69
CA VAL A 180 -17.43 4.43 5.02
C VAL A 180 -16.79 5.49 5.92
N ASP A 181 -17.63 6.09 6.78
CA ASP A 181 -17.15 6.81 7.95
C ASP A 181 -17.21 5.86 9.15
N TYR A 182 -16.18 5.83 9.97
CA TYR A 182 -16.18 5.00 11.18
C TYR A 182 -15.35 5.62 12.31
N GLU A 183 -15.59 5.13 13.52
CA GLU A 183 -14.83 5.53 14.70
C GLU A 183 -14.12 4.28 15.27
N ALA A 184 -12.82 4.42 15.51
CA ALA A 184 -12.00 3.41 16.15
C ALA A 184 -10.95 4.07 17.05
N ASP A 185 -10.73 3.53 18.22
CA ASP A 185 -9.69 3.96 19.17
C ASP A 185 -9.69 5.48 19.47
N GLY A 186 -10.89 6.07 19.47
CA GLY A 186 -11.09 7.51 19.73
C GLY A 186 -10.76 8.41 18.53
N MET A 187 -10.52 7.84 17.37
CA MET A 187 -10.30 8.57 16.11
C MET A 187 -11.50 8.43 15.19
N THR A 188 -11.86 9.50 14.50
CA THR A 188 -12.88 9.50 13.45
C THR A 188 -12.19 9.42 12.11
N MET A 189 -12.53 8.39 11.34
CA MET A 189 -12.10 8.21 9.95
C MET A 189 -13.25 8.56 9.03
N THR A 190 -13.05 9.54 8.16
CA THR A 190 -14.05 9.96 7.16
C THR A 190 -13.64 9.51 5.77
N ASN A 191 -14.64 9.21 4.93
CA ASN A 191 -14.43 8.78 3.55
C ASN A 191 -13.41 7.62 3.40
N HIS A 192 -13.35 6.72 4.39
CA HIS A 192 -12.39 5.60 4.31
C HIS A 192 -12.68 4.72 3.10
N LYS A 193 -11.71 4.54 2.25
CA LYS A 193 -11.69 3.72 1.04
C LYS A 193 -10.73 2.54 1.25
N TRP A 194 -11.07 1.35 0.90
CA TRP A 194 -12.31 0.78 0.41
C TRP A 194 -12.68 -0.39 1.31
N VAL A 195 -13.97 -0.64 1.43
CA VAL A 195 -14.50 -1.84 2.09
C VAL A 195 -15.35 -2.59 1.06
N VAL A 196 -15.21 -3.90 0.96
CA VAL A 196 -16.05 -4.71 0.08
C VAL A 196 -17.26 -5.26 0.83
N GLU A 197 -18.33 -5.60 0.12
CA GLU A 197 -19.61 -6.00 0.71
C GLU A 197 -19.49 -7.06 1.80
N LYS A 198 -18.67 -8.10 1.58
CA LYS A 198 -18.47 -9.20 2.55
C LYS A 198 -17.72 -8.79 3.83
N GLU A 199 -17.12 -7.61 3.86
CA GLU A 199 -16.37 -7.07 4.99
C GLU A 199 -17.23 -6.19 5.92
N MET A 200 -18.54 -6.22 5.69
CA MET A 200 -19.53 -5.51 6.50
C MET A 200 -20.69 -6.45 6.89
N LYS A 201 -21.37 -6.11 7.95
CA LYS A 201 -22.62 -6.74 8.36
C LYS A 201 -23.60 -5.68 8.87
N PRO A 202 -24.94 -5.91 8.77
CA PRO A 202 -25.91 -4.99 9.31
C PRO A 202 -25.63 -4.75 10.80
N ARG A 203 -25.79 -3.51 11.22
CA ARG A 203 -25.81 -3.16 12.64
C ARG A 203 -27.25 -3.29 13.11
N GLY A 204 -27.47 -4.26 14.02
CA GLY A 204 -28.78 -4.48 14.64
C GLY A 204 -29.10 -3.38 15.63
#